data_4210093698c2a69823eaa64edf1df2d4
#
_entry.id   4210093698c2a69823eaa64edf1df2d4
#
_cell.length_a   1.000
_cell.length_b   1.000
_cell.length_c   1.000
_cell.angle_alpha   90.00
_cell.angle_beta   90.00
_cell.angle_gamma   90.00
#
_symmetry.space_group_name_H-M   'P 1'
#
loop_
_entity.id
_entity.type
_entity.pdbx_description
1 polymer ?
#
loop_
_entity_poly.entity_id
_entity_poly.type
_entity_poly.pdbx_seq_one_letter_code
_entity_poly.pdbx_strand_id
1 'polypeptide(L)'
;STGILDTFYGFFTPGDEPRKVVGGLPDQVVDELAKHHAMYLRPNTYGAGTGVTYNPEVLKWVWDRLLLGSGVKLLLHTVLIDAELNSAGRIVGVVVSTRQGLCRIKAKRFIDVSGDAQLCHHAQIPYEIAGQIDPAQTLTTTFRMVNVDLDTFNAAGGKKMLAQKMASVDLQKHPLPRRKGSFHAMPMPGCTSTVAVRVADVDPMDSGDLTTAEIQGRQQAFVYEKFVRDCIPGYEQACIGGLSVQIGVRESRRVYGEYRLTREDCLTARKFDDVVLVCGAPIEDHRQSSAGEDETAWAYVPDGQVYHVPYRTLVAKDRDELWVAGRCFSATHDAHASCRSMGQTMSMGQAVGLAAAMSLKHNCGASDVSISELQEKLRQIGAVLDMPEKIAYTAVEAWGRNR
;
A
#
# COMPACT_ATOMS: atom_id res chain seq x y z
N SER A 1 -3.75 -0.72 -4.61
CA SER A 1 -2.81 0.42 -4.52
C SER A 1 -1.68 0.36 -5.53
N THR A 2 -1.30 -0.78 -6.10
CA THR A 2 -0.23 -0.87 -7.12
C THR A 2 -0.56 -0.19 -8.44
N GLY A 3 -1.84 0.01 -8.77
CA GLY A 3 -2.29 0.83 -9.89
C GLY A 3 -2.40 2.33 -9.57
N ILE A 4 -2.13 2.71 -8.32
CA ILE A 4 -2.23 4.08 -7.81
C ILE A 4 -0.85 4.68 -7.56
N LEU A 5 0.07 3.93 -6.96
CA LEU A 5 1.44 4.34 -6.71
C LEU A 5 2.40 3.58 -7.62
N ASP A 6 3.56 4.17 -7.88
CA ASP A 6 4.62 3.62 -8.72
C ASP A 6 5.88 3.27 -7.91
N THR A 7 5.73 3.14 -6.59
CA THR A 7 6.81 2.81 -5.66
C THR A 7 6.28 1.93 -4.54
N PHE A 8 6.90 0.79 -4.29
CA PHE A 8 6.70 -0.01 -3.09
C PHE A 8 7.48 0.60 -1.93
N TYR A 9 6.79 0.94 -0.87
CA TYR A 9 7.36 1.30 0.41
C TYR A 9 7.25 0.15 1.41
N GLY A 10 7.99 0.27 2.52
CA GLY A 10 7.98 -0.71 3.60
C GLY A 10 8.93 -1.89 3.41
N PHE A 11 9.80 -1.88 2.39
CA PHE A 11 10.85 -2.90 2.23
C PHE A 11 12.00 -2.69 3.21
N PHE A 12 12.31 -1.42 3.51
CA PHE A 12 13.40 -1.03 4.38
C PHE A 12 12.92 -0.06 5.45
N THR A 13 13.53 -0.09 6.63
CA THR A 13 13.35 0.96 7.62
C THR A 13 13.99 2.25 7.12
N PRO A 14 13.54 3.44 7.58
CA PRO A 14 14.26 4.69 7.35
C PRO A 14 15.59 4.71 8.12
N GLY A 15 16.45 5.68 7.80
CA GLY A 15 17.74 5.91 8.44
C GLY A 15 18.94 5.55 7.56
N ASP A 16 20.14 5.92 8.04
CA ASP A 16 21.41 5.72 7.32
C ASP A 16 21.87 4.25 7.34
N GLU A 17 21.40 3.48 8.31
CA GLU A 17 21.62 2.04 8.44
C GLU A 17 20.27 1.32 8.46
N PRO A 18 19.58 1.22 7.30
CA PRO A 18 18.26 0.61 7.22
C PRO A 18 18.30 -0.90 7.48
N ARG A 19 17.15 -1.45 7.82
CA ARG A 19 16.92 -2.89 7.93
C ARG A 19 15.97 -3.33 6.82
N LYS A 20 16.25 -4.45 6.15
CA LYS A 20 15.31 -5.06 5.20
C LYS A 20 14.26 -5.84 5.98
N VAL A 21 13.01 -5.39 5.95
CA VAL A 21 11.92 -5.87 6.83
C VAL A 21 10.89 -6.75 6.12
N VAL A 22 11.09 -7.06 4.86
CA VAL A 22 10.21 -7.95 4.09
C VAL A 22 11.03 -8.97 3.31
N GLY A 23 10.41 -10.13 3.03
CA GLY A 23 11.05 -11.21 2.27
C GLY A 23 10.02 -12.25 1.81
N GLY A 24 10.47 -13.21 1.01
CA GLY A 24 9.59 -14.22 0.43
C GLY A 24 8.83 -13.71 -0.80
N LEU A 25 7.50 -13.70 -0.75
CA LEU A 25 6.68 -13.23 -1.88
C LEU A 25 7.00 -11.79 -2.33
N PRO A 26 7.21 -10.81 -1.45
CA PRO A 26 7.67 -9.49 -1.87
C PRO A 26 8.95 -9.51 -2.70
N ASP A 27 9.91 -10.37 -2.34
CA ASP A 27 11.14 -10.52 -3.12
C ASP A 27 10.88 -11.12 -4.50
N GLN A 28 10.01 -12.13 -4.61
CA GLN A 28 9.65 -12.72 -5.89
C GLN A 28 9.05 -11.69 -6.86
N VAL A 29 8.21 -10.77 -6.36
CA VAL A 29 7.65 -9.69 -7.17
C VAL A 29 8.74 -8.75 -7.67
N VAL A 30 9.68 -8.37 -6.79
CA VAL A 30 10.78 -7.48 -7.15
C VAL A 30 11.75 -8.15 -8.11
N ASP A 31 12.05 -9.45 -7.92
CA ASP A 31 12.92 -10.25 -8.81
C ASP A 31 12.33 -10.35 -10.22
N GLU A 32 11.02 -10.60 -10.33
CA GLU A 32 10.37 -10.63 -11.64
C GLU A 32 10.41 -9.26 -12.33
N LEU A 33 10.18 -8.16 -11.60
CA LEU A 33 10.31 -6.81 -12.17
C LEU A 33 11.75 -6.52 -12.62
N ALA A 34 12.75 -6.95 -11.84
CA ALA A 34 14.17 -6.74 -12.15
C ALA A 34 14.61 -7.48 -13.43
N LYS A 35 14.13 -8.71 -13.66
CA LYS A 35 14.38 -9.49 -14.89
C LYS A 35 13.95 -8.74 -16.15
N HIS A 36 13.01 -7.81 -16.02
CA HIS A 36 12.49 -6.98 -17.13
C HIS A 36 13.00 -5.54 -17.08
N HIS A 37 14.05 -5.25 -16.29
CA HIS A 37 14.58 -3.89 -16.10
C HIS A 37 13.49 -2.87 -15.73
N ALA A 38 12.44 -3.35 -15.02
CA ALA A 38 11.22 -2.60 -14.72
C ALA A 38 11.17 -2.07 -13.29
N MET A 39 12.32 -2.01 -12.60
CA MET A 39 12.42 -1.46 -11.26
C MET A 39 13.80 -0.86 -10.98
N TYR A 40 13.85 0.04 -9.99
CA TYR A 40 15.09 0.44 -9.34
C TYR A 40 14.83 0.83 -7.89
N LEU A 41 15.85 0.79 -7.05
CA LEU A 41 15.77 1.31 -5.70
C LEU A 41 15.90 2.82 -5.70
N ARG A 42 14.96 3.47 -5.05
CA ARG A 42 14.97 4.91 -4.78
C ARG A 42 15.40 5.16 -3.35
N PRO A 43 16.69 5.45 -3.13
CA PRO A 43 17.24 5.67 -1.80
C PRO A 43 16.54 6.82 -1.08
N ASN A 44 16.22 6.60 0.20
CA ASN A 44 15.66 7.61 1.08
C ASN A 44 15.94 7.25 2.55
N THR A 45 16.51 8.19 3.28
CA THR A 45 16.86 8.01 4.69
C THR A 45 15.77 8.49 5.66
N TYR A 46 14.75 9.17 5.15
CA TYR A 46 13.65 9.74 5.96
C TYR A 46 12.28 9.20 5.50
N GLY A 47 11.24 9.60 6.22
CA GLY A 47 9.86 9.20 5.92
C GLY A 47 9.72 7.68 5.88
N ALA A 48 9.11 7.15 4.84
CA ALA A 48 8.89 5.71 4.66
C ALA A 48 10.14 4.91 4.25
N GLY A 49 11.33 5.53 4.22
CA GLY A 49 12.59 4.89 3.86
C GLY A 49 12.75 4.64 2.35
N THR A 50 13.72 3.82 2.00
CA THR A 50 14.02 3.44 0.61
C THR A 50 12.84 2.71 -0.02
N GLY A 51 12.42 3.18 -1.18
CA GLY A 51 11.34 2.60 -1.97
C GLY A 51 11.85 1.80 -3.17
N VAL A 52 11.07 0.85 -3.63
CA VAL A 52 11.26 0.15 -4.91
C VAL A 52 10.34 0.80 -5.95
N THR A 53 10.91 1.63 -6.81
CA THR A 53 10.16 2.26 -7.90
C THR A 53 10.06 1.29 -9.07
N TYR A 54 8.87 1.14 -9.64
CA TYR A 54 8.59 0.13 -10.66
C TYR A 54 7.80 0.68 -11.84
N ASN A 55 7.87 -0.03 -12.98
CA ASN A 55 6.99 0.18 -14.11
C ASN A 55 5.65 -0.52 -13.82
N PRO A 56 4.53 0.23 -13.67
CA PRO A 56 3.23 -0.35 -13.30
C PRO A 56 2.63 -1.24 -14.39
N GLU A 57 2.97 -1.03 -15.65
CA GLU A 57 2.47 -1.88 -16.74
C GLU A 57 3.13 -3.26 -16.71
N VAL A 58 4.44 -3.30 -16.44
CA VAL A 58 5.16 -4.57 -16.25
C VAL A 58 4.69 -5.27 -14.97
N LEU A 59 4.40 -4.53 -13.91
CA LEU A 59 3.89 -5.10 -12.66
C LEU A 59 2.54 -5.83 -12.86
N LYS A 60 1.64 -5.32 -13.69
CA LYS A 60 0.37 -6.03 -14.01
C LYS A 60 0.67 -7.43 -14.57
N TRP A 61 1.57 -7.51 -15.54
CA TRP A 61 1.97 -8.76 -16.16
C TRP A 61 2.75 -9.69 -15.19
N VAL A 62 3.56 -9.12 -14.29
CA VAL A 62 4.23 -9.89 -13.22
C VAL A 62 3.21 -10.56 -12.31
N TRP A 63 2.15 -9.84 -11.90
CA TRP A 63 1.08 -10.43 -11.10
C TRP A 63 0.36 -11.56 -11.85
N ASP A 64 0.04 -11.38 -13.13
CA ASP A 64 -0.58 -12.44 -13.94
C ASP A 64 0.30 -13.68 -13.96
N ARG A 65 1.59 -13.53 -14.20
CA ARG A 65 2.54 -14.66 -14.22
C ARG A 65 2.63 -15.40 -12.89
N LEU A 66 2.74 -14.67 -11.78
CA LEU A 66 2.85 -15.27 -10.45
C LEU A 66 1.57 -16.02 -10.07
N LEU A 67 0.41 -15.43 -10.32
CA LEU A 67 -0.88 -16.03 -10.01
C LEU A 67 -1.16 -17.26 -10.87
N LEU A 68 -1.02 -17.16 -12.20
CA LEU A 68 -1.29 -18.26 -13.11
C LEU A 68 -0.24 -19.38 -12.95
N GLY A 69 1.02 -19.03 -12.73
CA GLY A 69 2.09 -19.99 -12.44
C GLY A 69 1.88 -20.78 -11.15
N SER A 70 1.13 -20.24 -10.21
CA SER A 70 0.75 -20.90 -8.95
C SER A 70 -0.53 -21.73 -9.06
N GLY A 71 -1.16 -21.81 -10.23
CA GLY A 71 -2.41 -22.56 -10.46
C GLY A 71 -3.66 -21.87 -9.88
N VAL A 72 -3.57 -20.59 -9.53
CA VAL A 72 -4.70 -19.80 -9.04
C VAL A 72 -5.70 -19.56 -10.16
N LYS A 73 -6.97 -19.79 -9.89
CA LYS A 73 -8.06 -19.42 -10.81
C LYS A 73 -8.41 -17.94 -10.63
N LEU A 74 -7.94 -17.10 -11.55
CA LEU A 74 -8.18 -15.67 -11.53
C LEU A 74 -9.51 -15.34 -12.23
N LEU A 75 -10.34 -14.49 -11.61
CA LEU A 75 -11.58 -13.95 -12.17
C LEU A 75 -11.50 -12.42 -12.17
N LEU A 76 -11.16 -11.84 -13.31
CA LEU A 76 -11.19 -10.40 -13.54
C LEU A 76 -12.63 -9.95 -13.92
N HIS A 77 -12.89 -8.65 -13.88
CA HIS A 77 -14.21 -8.06 -14.16
C HIS A 77 -15.34 -8.67 -13.32
N THR A 78 -15.02 -8.98 -12.07
CA THR A 78 -15.92 -9.63 -11.12
C THR A 78 -15.98 -8.80 -9.84
N VAL A 79 -17.18 -8.46 -9.38
CA VAL A 79 -17.42 -7.62 -8.21
C VAL A 79 -18.15 -8.44 -7.16
N LEU A 80 -17.67 -8.42 -5.91
CA LEU A 80 -18.37 -8.99 -4.76
C LEU A 80 -19.64 -8.18 -4.48
N ILE A 81 -20.77 -8.87 -4.38
CA ILE A 81 -22.09 -8.26 -4.13
C ILE A 81 -22.62 -8.63 -2.76
N ASP A 82 -22.38 -9.88 -2.30
CA ASP A 82 -22.92 -10.36 -1.03
C ASP A 82 -22.13 -11.56 -0.50
N ALA A 83 -22.32 -11.86 0.81
CA ALA A 83 -21.82 -13.04 1.46
C ALA A 83 -23.00 -13.98 1.81
N GLU A 84 -22.84 -15.27 1.54
CA GLU A 84 -23.82 -16.28 1.96
C GLU A 84 -23.45 -16.87 3.31
N LEU A 85 -24.32 -16.70 4.27
CA LEU A 85 -24.17 -17.24 5.60
C LEU A 85 -25.09 -18.45 5.80
N ASN A 86 -24.62 -19.47 6.51
CA ASN A 86 -25.49 -20.55 6.98
C ASN A 86 -26.23 -20.15 8.26
N SER A 87 -27.08 -21.04 8.80
CA SER A 87 -27.86 -20.81 10.03
C SER A 87 -27.01 -20.55 11.28
N ALA A 88 -25.73 -20.94 11.27
CA ALA A 88 -24.76 -20.67 12.34
C ALA A 88 -23.98 -19.37 12.11
N GLY A 89 -24.31 -18.56 11.10
CA GLY A 89 -23.65 -17.31 10.76
C GLY A 89 -22.29 -17.48 10.05
N ARG A 90 -21.89 -18.70 9.67
CA ARG A 90 -20.62 -18.95 8.96
C ARG A 90 -20.76 -18.64 7.47
N ILE A 91 -19.71 -18.06 6.88
CA ILE A 91 -19.65 -17.83 5.44
C ILE A 91 -19.49 -19.19 4.73
N VAL A 92 -20.38 -19.48 3.79
CA VAL A 92 -20.38 -20.71 2.96
C VAL A 92 -20.21 -20.43 1.48
N GLY A 93 -20.32 -19.17 1.09
CA GLY A 93 -20.15 -18.72 -0.27
C GLY A 93 -20.17 -17.20 -0.39
N VAL A 94 -19.92 -16.74 -1.59
CA VAL A 94 -20.03 -15.33 -1.96
C VAL A 94 -20.86 -15.21 -3.24
N VAL A 95 -21.61 -14.12 -3.35
CA VAL A 95 -22.32 -13.74 -4.57
C VAL A 95 -21.50 -12.68 -5.27
N VAL A 96 -21.21 -12.90 -6.54
CA VAL A 96 -20.44 -11.98 -7.37
C VAL A 96 -21.21 -11.58 -8.62
N SER A 97 -21.04 -10.34 -9.06
CA SER A 97 -21.53 -9.84 -10.33
C SER A 97 -20.46 -10.03 -11.40
N THR A 98 -20.84 -10.64 -12.49
CA THR A 98 -20.04 -10.82 -13.71
C THR A 98 -20.81 -10.29 -14.92
N ARG A 99 -20.18 -10.26 -16.10
CA ARG A 99 -20.87 -9.87 -17.33
C ARG A 99 -21.99 -10.86 -17.74
N GLN A 100 -21.97 -12.11 -17.24
CA GLN A 100 -23.01 -13.11 -17.46
C GLN A 100 -24.14 -13.03 -16.42
N GLY A 101 -24.06 -12.13 -15.46
CA GLY A 101 -25.02 -11.99 -14.36
C GLY A 101 -24.43 -12.35 -13.00
N LEU A 102 -25.31 -12.62 -12.05
CA LEU A 102 -24.90 -13.00 -10.69
C LEU A 102 -24.45 -14.46 -10.67
N CYS A 103 -23.32 -14.68 -10.03
CA CYS A 103 -22.75 -16.01 -9.83
C CYS A 103 -22.49 -16.26 -8.36
N ARG A 104 -22.65 -17.51 -7.95
CA ARG A 104 -22.34 -17.98 -6.60
C ARG A 104 -21.01 -18.73 -6.61
N ILE A 105 -20.10 -18.37 -5.70
CA ILE A 105 -18.84 -19.08 -5.50
C ILE A 105 -18.81 -19.64 -4.09
N LYS A 106 -18.73 -20.96 -3.97
CA LYS A 106 -18.62 -21.64 -2.68
C LYS A 106 -17.16 -21.89 -2.35
N ALA A 107 -16.79 -21.71 -1.09
CA ALA A 107 -15.48 -22.02 -0.55
C ALA A 107 -15.57 -22.51 0.89
N LYS A 108 -14.49 -23.11 1.39
CA LYS A 108 -14.38 -23.54 2.80
C LYS A 108 -13.67 -22.49 3.66
N ARG A 109 -12.85 -21.65 3.05
CA ARG A 109 -12.06 -20.59 3.69
C ARG A 109 -12.09 -19.35 2.82
N PHE A 110 -12.04 -18.19 3.45
CA PHE A 110 -12.15 -16.89 2.81
C PHE A 110 -11.04 -15.95 3.30
N ILE A 111 -10.56 -15.10 2.42
CA ILE A 111 -9.59 -14.06 2.75
C ILE A 111 -10.11 -12.75 2.15
N ASP A 112 -10.45 -11.77 2.98
CA ASP A 112 -10.83 -10.44 2.51
C ASP A 112 -9.58 -9.58 2.30
N VAL A 113 -9.25 -9.35 1.05
CA VAL A 113 -8.17 -8.47 0.60
C VAL A 113 -8.69 -7.34 -0.30
N SER A 114 -9.99 -7.05 -0.21
CA SER A 114 -10.66 -6.03 -1.02
C SER A 114 -10.13 -4.61 -0.77
N GLY A 115 -9.47 -4.41 0.37
CA GLY A 115 -8.99 -3.11 0.84
C GLY A 115 -10.07 -2.28 1.53
N ASP A 116 -11.34 -2.51 1.22
CA ASP A 116 -12.48 -1.82 1.80
C ASP A 116 -13.33 -2.74 2.70
N ALA A 117 -12.80 -3.93 3.06
CA ALA A 117 -13.47 -4.94 3.87
C ALA A 117 -14.86 -5.30 3.32
N GLN A 118 -14.97 -5.51 2.01
CA GLN A 118 -16.27 -5.75 1.37
C GLN A 118 -16.89 -7.08 1.82
N LEU A 119 -16.09 -8.17 1.88
CA LEU A 119 -16.59 -9.44 2.36
C LEU A 119 -16.97 -9.36 3.84
N CYS A 120 -16.14 -8.72 4.65
CA CYS A 120 -16.41 -8.51 6.07
C CYS A 120 -17.70 -7.72 6.28
N HIS A 121 -17.95 -6.68 5.48
CA HIS A 121 -19.18 -5.90 5.53
C HIS A 121 -20.42 -6.77 5.26
N HIS A 122 -20.43 -7.51 4.16
CA HIS A 122 -21.56 -8.39 3.81
C HIS A 122 -21.73 -9.56 4.79
N ALA A 123 -20.63 -10.02 5.39
CA ALA A 123 -20.66 -11.06 6.43
C ALA A 123 -20.97 -10.53 7.83
N GLN A 124 -21.28 -9.23 7.97
CA GLN A 124 -21.63 -8.57 9.24
C GLN A 124 -20.53 -8.66 10.31
N ILE A 125 -19.27 -8.65 9.86
CA ILE A 125 -18.11 -8.56 10.76
C ILE A 125 -17.98 -7.10 11.23
N PRO A 126 -17.75 -6.85 12.53
CA PRO A 126 -17.60 -5.50 13.03
C PRO A 126 -16.32 -4.84 12.51
N TYR A 127 -16.42 -3.56 12.20
CA TYR A 127 -15.31 -2.72 11.71
C TYR A 127 -15.50 -1.27 12.14
N GLU A 128 -14.44 -0.49 12.05
CA GLU A 128 -14.43 0.96 12.18
C GLU A 128 -14.29 1.59 10.79
N ILE A 129 -15.00 2.68 10.52
CA ILE A 129 -14.89 3.45 9.28
C ILE A 129 -13.94 4.64 9.51
N ALA A 130 -13.06 4.90 8.57
CA ALA A 130 -12.20 6.09 8.56
C ALA A 130 -13.06 7.37 8.63
N GLY A 131 -12.65 8.32 9.46
CA GLY A 131 -13.39 9.56 9.68
C GLY A 131 -14.43 9.52 10.81
N GLN A 132 -14.75 8.35 11.38
CA GLN A 132 -15.73 8.26 12.48
C GLN A 132 -15.14 8.64 13.85
N ILE A 133 -13.91 8.24 14.13
CA ILE A 133 -13.22 8.51 15.39
C ILE A 133 -12.09 9.50 15.16
N ASP A 134 -11.15 9.15 14.28
CA ASP A 134 -10.05 10.00 13.86
C ASP A 134 -10.35 10.58 12.47
N PRO A 135 -9.87 11.80 12.13
CA PRO A 135 -10.02 12.36 10.80
C PRO A 135 -9.48 11.43 9.72
N ALA A 136 -10.24 11.20 8.66
CA ALA A 136 -9.81 10.37 7.54
C ALA A 136 -8.58 10.98 6.84
N GLN A 137 -7.65 10.12 6.41
CA GLN A 137 -6.50 10.56 5.65
C GLN A 137 -6.93 11.04 4.24
N THR A 138 -6.28 12.10 3.75
CA THR A 138 -6.52 12.64 2.41
C THR A 138 -6.34 11.60 1.31
N LEU A 139 -7.12 11.70 0.25
CA LEU A 139 -7.01 10.87 -0.94
C LEU A 139 -5.97 11.45 -1.91
N THR A 140 -5.49 10.65 -2.85
CA THR A 140 -4.44 11.05 -3.79
C THR A 140 -4.66 10.46 -5.17
N THR A 141 -4.56 11.29 -6.22
CA THR A 141 -4.33 10.84 -7.58
C THR A 141 -2.85 10.99 -7.90
N THR A 142 -2.19 9.92 -8.33
CA THR A 142 -0.86 10.01 -8.92
C THR A 142 -0.97 10.16 -10.43
N PHE A 143 0.02 10.80 -11.03
CA PHE A 143 0.08 10.92 -12.48
C PHE A 143 1.51 10.81 -12.98
N ARG A 144 1.66 10.35 -14.21
CA ARG A 144 2.94 10.18 -14.89
C ARG A 144 3.07 11.23 -15.96
N MET A 145 4.22 11.92 -15.95
CA MET A 145 4.61 12.80 -17.03
C MET A 145 5.53 12.02 -17.97
N VAL A 146 5.31 12.13 -19.26
CA VAL A 146 6.16 11.59 -20.32
C VAL A 146 6.78 12.72 -21.11
N ASN A 147 7.78 12.42 -21.94
CA ASN A 147 8.57 13.42 -22.69
C ASN A 147 9.34 14.39 -21.76
N VAL A 148 9.76 13.92 -20.59
CA VAL A 148 10.59 14.70 -19.68
C VAL A 148 12.07 14.55 -20.08
N ASP A 149 12.76 15.67 -20.31
CA ASP A 149 14.22 15.71 -20.44
C ASP A 149 14.84 15.71 -19.05
N LEU A 150 15.17 14.50 -18.56
CA LEU A 150 15.75 14.30 -17.24
C LEU A 150 17.16 14.88 -17.10
N ASP A 151 17.92 14.96 -18.19
CA ASP A 151 19.29 15.52 -18.17
C ASP A 151 19.23 17.03 -17.98
N THR A 152 18.38 17.73 -18.72
CA THR A 152 18.11 19.15 -18.53
C THR A 152 17.55 19.43 -17.15
N PHE A 153 16.58 18.62 -16.68
CA PHE A 153 16.02 18.75 -15.33
C PHE A 153 17.08 18.62 -14.23
N ASN A 154 17.94 17.61 -14.32
CA ASN A 154 19.00 17.37 -13.32
C ASN A 154 20.07 18.45 -13.37
N ALA A 155 20.50 18.88 -14.57
CA ALA A 155 21.47 19.96 -14.75
C ALA A 155 20.98 21.30 -14.17
N ALA A 156 19.67 21.57 -14.22
CA ALA A 156 19.06 22.76 -13.64
C ALA A 156 18.91 22.70 -12.11
N GLY A 157 19.33 21.62 -11.45
CA GLY A 157 19.25 21.43 -10.00
C GLY A 157 18.21 20.43 -9.53
N GLY A 158 17.49 19.77 -10.43
CA GLY A 158 16.62 18.63 -10.18
C GLY A 158 15.55 18.87 -9.11
N LYS A 159 15.38 17.91 -8.21
CA LYS A 159 14.35 17.96 -7.15
C LYS A 159 14.49 19.16 -6.21
N LYS A 160 15.71 19.64 -5.95
CA LYS A 160 15.94 20.80 -5.08
C LYS A 160 15.39 22.08 -5.73
N MET A 161 15.71 22.29 -7.01
CA MET A 161 15.17 23.41 -7.79
C MET A 161 13.65 23.33 -7.90
N LEU A 162 13.09 22.15 -8.20
CA LEU A 162 11.63 21.95 -8.25
C LEU A 162 10.96 22.32 -6.93
N ALA A 163 11.47 21.85 -5.79
CA ALA A 163 10.93 22.19 -4.47
C ALA A 163 10.96 23.70 -4.20
N GLN A 164 12.03 24.40 -4.57
CA GLN A 164 12.14 25.86 -4.47
C GLN A 164 11.11 26.57 -5.34
N LYS A 165 10.95 26.13 -6.59
CA LYS A 165 9.95 26.70 -7.53
C LYS A 165 8.53 26.49 -7.04
N MET A 166 8.20 25.31 -6.49
CA MET A 166 6.87 25.04 -5.89
C MET A 166 6.62 25.93 -4.66
N ALA A 167 7.62 26.10 -3.79
CA ALA A 167 7.49 26.91 -2.59
C ALA A 167 7.28 28.41 -2.89
N SER A 168 7.89 28.91 -3.97
CA SER A 168 7.84 30.33 -4.38
C SER A 168 6.88 30.62 -5.53
N VAL A 169 5.98 29.67 -5.86
CA VAL A 169 5.07 29.82 -7.00
C VAL A 169 4.09 30.98 -6.80
N ASP A 170 3.85 31.72 -7.88
CA ASP A 170 2.74 32.68 -7.94
C ASP A 170 1.41 31.93 -8.07
N LEU A 171 0.65 31.88 -6.98
CA LEU A 171 -0.64 31.18 -6.91
C LEU A 171 -1.74 31.82 -7.77
N GLN A 172 -1.61 33.06 -8.19
CA GLN A 172 -2.55 33.67 -9.14
C GLN A 172 -2.36 33.10 -10.54
N LYS A 173 -1.11 32.80 -10.90
CA LYS A 173 -0.76 32.23 -12.21
C LYS A 173 -0.86 30.70 -12.20
N HIS A 174 -0.40 30.05 -11.15
CA HIS A 174 -0.40 28.60 -10.97
C HIS A 174 -1.01 28.26 -9.60
N PRO A 175 -2.31 28.04 -9.52
CA PRO A 175 -3.02 27.78 -8.26
C PRO A 175 -2.75 26.35 -7.75
N LEU A 176 -1.50 26.06 -7.38
CA LEU A 176 -1.13 24.75 -6.86
C LEU A 176 -1.89 24.45 -5.57
N PRO A 177 -2.64 23.36 -5.50
CA PRO A 177 -3.36 22.96 -4.29
C PRO A 177 -2.40 22.71 -3.13
N ARG A 178 -1.18 22.29 -3.45
CA ARG A 178 -0.10 22.01 -2.49
C ARG A 178 1.23 22.46 -3.07
N ARG A 179 2.01 23.20 -2.29
CA ARG A 179 3.36 23.66 -2.67
C ARG A 179 4.49 22.68 -2.34
N LYS A 180 4.12 21.41 -2.14
CA LYS A 180 5.04 20.29 -1.89
C LYS A 180 4.58 19.08 -2.71
N GLY A 181 5.50 18.22 -3.09
CA GLY A 181 5.17 17.00 -3.83
C GLY A 181 6.40 16.17 -4.13
N SER A 182 6.20 14.91 -4.44
CA SER A 182 7.25 14.02 -4.91
C SER A 182 7.15 13.89 -6.42
N PHE A 183 8.26 14.21 -7.09
CA PHE A 183 8.46 13.98 -8.51
C PHE A 183 9.72 13.11 -8.64
N HIS A 184 9.61 11.97 -9.28
CA HIS A 184 10.75 11.07 -9.41
C HIS A 184 10.73 10.33 -10.74
N ALA A 185 11.93 10.08 -11.27
CA ALA A 185 12.08 9.29 -12.47
C ALA A 185 11.47 7.90 -12.31
N MET A 186 10.97 7.35 -13.39
CA MET A 186 10.44 5.99 -13.49
C MET A 186 11.46 5.10 -14.22
N PRO A 187 11.39 3.76 -14.09
CA PRO A 187 12.19 2.85 -14.92
C PRO A 187 11.62 2.79 -16.36
N MET A 188 11.36 3.96 -16.93
CA MET A 188 10.85 4.19 -18.27
C MET A 188 11.49 5.47 -18.77
N PRO A 189 12.18 5.48 -19.93
CA PRO A 189 12.88 6.66 -20.46
C PRO A 189 11.94 7.88 -20.57
N GLY A 190 12.41 9.04 -20.11
CA GLY A 190 11.65 10.29 -20.18
C GLY A 190 10.34 10.31 -19.38
N CYS A 191 10.17 9.40 -18.43
CA CYS A 191 8.97 9.32 -17.61
C CYS A 191 9.25 9.65 -16.15
N THR A 192 8.36 10.47 -15.55
CA THR A 192 8.39 10.75 -14.11
C THR A 192 7.02 10.45 -13.48
N SER A 193 7.03 9.98 -12.25
CA SER A 193 5.82 9.86 -11.42
C SER A 193 5.68 11.02 -10.47
N THR A 194 4.46 11.49 -10.27
CA THR A 194 4.13 12.62 -9.43
C THR A 194 3.13 12.24 -8.33
N VAL A 195 3.48 12.53 -7.08
CA VAL A 195 2.64 12.36 -5.90
C VAL A 195 2.52 13.72 -5.20
N ALA A 196 1.63 14.56 -5.71
CA ALA A 196 1.40 15.91 -5.21
C ALA A 196 -0.08 16.18 -4.88
N VAL A 197 -0.99 15.56 -5.61
CA VAL A 197 -2.44 15.72 -5.46
C VAL A 197 -2.91 15.30 -4.07
N ARG A 198 -3.79 16.09 -3.48
CA ARG A 198 -4.48 15.81 -2.22
C ARG A 198 -5.95 16.23 -2.33
N VAL A 199 -6.83 15.30 -1.98
CA VAL A 199 -8.27 15.57 -1.85
C VAL A 199 -8.67 15.18 -0.43
N ALA A 200 -9.22 16.13 0.29
CA ALA A 200 -9.64 15.99 1.69
C ALA A 200 -11.17 16.00 1.81
N ASP A 201 -11.64 15.78 3.02
CA ASP A 201 -13.07 15.84 3.39
C ASP A 201 -13.95 14.93 2.52
N VAL A 202 -13.48 13.71 2.28
CA VAL A 202 -14.13 12.69 1.47
C VAL A 202 -14.48 11.50 2.34
N ASP A 203 -15.74 11.08 2.35
CA ASP A 203 -16.11 9.75 2.85
C ASP A 203 -15.72 8.69 1.81
N PRO A 204 -14.71 7.85 2.09
CA PRO A 204 -14.26 6.85 1.13
C PRO A 204 -15.27 5.71 0.92
N MET A 205 -16.39 5.72 1.63
CA MET A 205 -17.46 4.74 1.50
C MET A 205 -18.67 5.29 0.73
N ASP A 206 -18.70 6.60 0.44
CA ASP A 206 -19.75 7.23 -0.36
C ASP A 206 -19.31 7.36 -1.83
N SER A 207 -20.16 6.87 -2.74
CA SER A 207 -19.87 6.89 -4.18
C SER A 207 -19.92 8.30 -4.78
N GLY A 208 -20.73 9.19 -4.24
CA GLY A 208 -20.83 10.61 -4.67
C GLY A 208 -19.55 11.36 -4.30
N ASP A 209 -19.07 11.17 -3.07
CA ASP A 209 -17.83 11.73 -2.57
C ASP A 209 -16.63 11.23 -3.36
N LEU A 210 -16.55 9.91 -3.60
CA LEU A 210 -15.49 9.33 -4.44
C LEU A 210 -15.53 9.83 -5.88
N THR A 211 -16.72 10.05 -6.45
CA THR A 211 -16.87 10.64 -7.79
C THR A 211 -16.32 12.07 -7.80
N THR A 212 -16.67 12.86 -6.80
CA THR A 212 -16.17 14.24 -6.64
C THR A 212 -14.64 14.24 -6.47
N ALA A 213 -14.11 13.34 -5.66
CA ALA A 213 -12.67 13.19 -5.43
C ALA A 213 -11.90 12.79 -6.70
N GLU A 214 -12.46 11.91 -7.53
CA GLU A 214 -11.90 11.54 -8.84
C GLU A 214 -11.79 12.76 -9.77
N ILE A 215 -12.84 13.57 -9.84
CA ILE A 215 -12.88 14.77 -10.66
C ILE A 215 -11.86 15.80 -10.17
N GLN A 216 -11.85 16.09 -8.86
CA GLN A 216 -10.90 17.02 -8.25
C GLN A 216 -9.46 16.55 -8.40
N GLY A 217 -9.20 15.26 -8.21
CA GLY A 217 -7.87 14.68 -8.37
C GLY A 217 -7.31 14.86 -9.77
N ARG A 218 -8.15 14.66 -10.80
CA ARG A 218 -7.77 14.92 -12.20
C ARG A 218 -7.54 16.41 -12.46
N GLN A 219 -8.42 17.29 -11.99
CA GLN A 219 -8.24 18.74 -12.12
C GLN A 219 -6.92 19.20 -11.51
N GLN A 220 -6.60 18.77 -10.30
CA GLN A 220 -5.33 19.08 -9.66
C GLN A 220 -4.13 18.58 -10.48
N ALA A 221 -4.19 17.39 -11.05
CA ALA A 221 -3.10 16.85 -11.88
C ALA A 221 -2.78 17.77 -13.07
N PHE A 222 -3.80 18.30 -13.77
CA PHE A 222 -3.60 19.25 -14.87
C PHE A 222 -3.07 20.62 -14.42
N VAL A 223 -3.41 21.06 -13.22
CA VAL A 223 -2.79 22.26 -12.63
C VAL A 223 -1.28 22.06 -12.41
N TYR A 224 -0.87 20.90 -11.90
CA TYR A 224 0.54 20.57 -11.76
C TYR A 224 1.24 20.41 -13.11
N GLU A 225 0.62 19.77 -14.10
CA GLU A 225 1.17 19.68 -15.46
C GLU A 225 1.49 21.06 -16.02
N LYS A 226 0.53 21.98 -15.97
CA LYS A 226 0.73 23.36 -16.44
C LYS A 226 1.89 24.03 -15.70
N PHE A 227 1.97 23.91 -14.40
CA PHE A 227 3.05 24.47 -13.59
C PHE A 227 4.42 23.94 -14.00
N VAL A 228 4.60 22.61 -14.11
CA VAL A 228 5.91 22.04 -14.44
C VAL A 228 6.33 22.38 -15.84
N ARG A 229 5.43 22.44 -16.80
CA ARG A 229 5.74 22.84 -18.18
C ARG A 229 6.15 24.31 -18.29
N ASP A 230 5.51 25.18 -17.53
CA ASP A 230 5.77 26.62 -17.57
C ASP A 230 7.02 27.03 -16.76
N CYS A 231 7.38 26.26 -15.72
CA CYS A 231 8.33 26.72 -14.71
C CYS A 231 9.56 25.82 -14.50
N ILE A 232 9.52 24.57 -14.97
CA ILE A 232 10.54 23.57 -14.64
C ILE A 232 11.33 23.17 -15.90
N PRO A 233 12.64 23.49 -15.96
CA PRO A 233 13.50 23.06 -17.07
C PRO A 233 13.48 21.55 -17.27
N GLY A 234 13.35 21.12 -18.53
CA GLY A 234 13.20 19.73 -18.93
C GLY A 234 11.77 19.21 -18.98
N TYR A 235 10.76 20.05 -18.58
CA TYR A 235 9.34 19.67 -18.66
C TYR A 235 8.56 20.44 -19.73
N GLU A 236 9.20 21.30 -20.51
CA GLU A 236 8.53 22.19 -21.49
C GLU A 236 7.70 21.40 -22.51
N GLN A 237 8.20 20.23 -22.92
CA GLN A 237 7.54 19.34 -23.89
C GLN A 237 6.82 18.15 -23.23
N ALA A 238 6.86 18.08 -21.90
CA ALA A 238 6.23 16.99 -21.17
C ALA A 238 4.70 17.10 -21.19
N CYS A 239 4.03 15.96 -21.08
CA CYS A 239 2.60 15.90 -20.90
C CYS A 239 2.21 14.75 -19.96
N ILE A 240 0.99 14.78 -19.43
CA ILE A 240 0.45 13.64 -18.67
C ILE A 240 0.30 12.44 -19.60
N GLY A 241 1.11 11.40 -19.38
CA GLY A 241 1.04 10.12 -20.10
C GLY A 241 0.12 9.11 -19.44
N GLY A 242 -0.33 9.36 -18.21
CA GLY A 242 -1.26 8.49 -17.49
C GLY A 242 -1.57 8.99 -16.09
N LEU A 243 -2.79 8.73 -15.65
CA LEU A 243 -3.25 8.92 -14.27
C LEU A 243 -3.30 7.59 -13.55
N SER A 244 -3.36 7.60 -12.23
CA SER A 244 -3.71 6.39 -11.47
C SER A 244 -5.06 5.84 -11.94
N VAL A 245 -5.23 4.51 -11.85
CA VAL A 245 -6.44 3.82 -12.34
C VAL A 245 -7.72 4.27 -11.63
N GLN A 246 -7.56 4.79 -10.42
CA GLN A 246 -8.61 5.40 -9.61
C GLN A 246 -7.96 6.27 -8.54
N ILE A 247 -8.75 7.06 -7.84
CA ILE A 247 -8.26 7.81 -6.67
C ILE A 247 -7.73 6.86 -5.60
N GLY A 248 -6.60 7.21 -5.00
CA GLY A 248 -5.95 6.43 -3.96
C GLY A 248 -6.59 6.64 -2.60
N VAL A 249 -7.38 5.69 -2.15
CA VAL A 249 -7.94 5.63 -0.80
C VAL A 249 -6.90 5.04 0.16
N ARG A 250 -6.50 5.80 1.18
CA ARG A 250 -5.52 5.35 2.18
C ARG A 250 -6.11 4.47 3.26
N GLU A 251 -7.33 4.76 3.67
CA GLU A 251 -8.09 4.01 4.67
C GLU A 251 -9.58 4.10 4.36
N SER A 252 -10.31 3.06 4.77
CA SER A 252 -11.76 2.97 4.65
C SER A 252 -12.31 2.20 5.85
N ARG A 253 -12.71 0.93 5.72
CA ARG A 253 -13.05 0.07 6.85
C ARG A 253 -11.80 -0.62 7.39
N ARG A 254 -11.60 -0.59 8.70
CA ARG A 254 -10.60 -1.37 9.45
C ARG A 254 -11.35 -2.41 10.28
N VAL A 255 -11.18 -3.69 9.94
CA VAL A 255 -11.92 -4.80 10.57
C VAL A 255 -11.46 -4.99 12.01
N TYR A 256 -12.37 -5.33 12.91
CA TYR A 256 -12.00 -5.84 14.23
C TYR A 256 -11.58 -7.30 14.12
N GLY A 257 -10.30 -7.55 14.32
CA GLY A 257 -9.70 -8.87 14.46
C GLY A 257 -9.66 -9.32 15.93
N GLU A 258 -9.07 -10.48 16.18
CA GLU A 258 -8.82 -10.97 17.55
C GLU A 258 -7.86 -10.08 18.34
N TYR A 259 -6.99 -9.36 17.65
CA TYR A 259 -6.16 -8.30 18.18
C TYR A 259 -6.24 -7.08 17.28
N ARG A 260 -6.15 -5.91 17.87
CA ARG A 260 -6.10 -4.65 17.14
C ARG A 260 -4.74 -3.98 17.36
N LEU A 261 -3.92 -3.90 16.31
CA LEU A 261 -2.61 -3.25 16.37
C LEU A 261 -2.79 -1.77 16.76
N THR A 262 -2.01 -1.29 17.72
CA THR A 262 -2.16 0.05 18.29
C THR A 262 -0.97 0.95 17.99
N ARG A 263 -1.16 2.27 18.14
CA ARG A 263 -0.08 3.26 18.12
C ARG A 263 1.04 2.90 19.08
N GLU A 264 0.68 2.48 20.30
CA GLU A 264 1.65 2.14 21.34
C GLU A 264 2.51 0.94 20.91
N ASP A 265 1.91 -0.10 20.31
CA ASP A 265 2.67 -1.24 19.80
C ASP A 265 3.74 -0.81 18.80
N CYS A 266 3.40 0.14 17.91
CA CYS A 266 4.35 0.68 16.93
C CYS A 266 5.49 1.47 17.61
N LEU A 267 5.14 2.39 18.50
CA LEU A 267 6.10 3.34 19.09
C LEU A 267 6.94 2.76 20.24
N THR A 268 6.55 1.60 20.80
CA THR A 268 7.35 0.84 21.75
C THR A 268 8.13 -0.29 21.11
N ALA A 269 8.06 -0.42 19.76
CA ALA A 269 8.65 -1.53 19.01
C ALA A 269 8.26 -2.90 19.60
N ARG A 270 6.99 -3.06 19.97
CA ARG A 270 6.46 -4.22 20.71
C ARG A 270 6.70 -5.53 19.98
N LYS A 271 7.05 -6.57 20.77
CA LYS A 271 7.24 -7.93 20.26
C LYS A 271 6.06 -8.81 20.68
N PHE A 272 5.70 -9.75 19.81
CA PHE A 272 4.60 -10.70 20.01
C PHE A 272 5.05 -12.11 19.68
N ASP A 273 4.58 -13.10 20.42
CA ASP A 273 4.93 -14.51 20.20
C ASP A 273 4.30 -15.05 18.91
N ASP A 274 3.15 -14.52 18.52
CA ASP A 274 2.43 -14.86 17.29
C ASP A 274 2.76 -13.94 16.10
N VAL A 275 3.99 -13.44 16.03
CA VAL A 275 4.47 -12.58 14.93
C VAL A 275 4.39 -13.29 13.59
N VAL A 276 3.87 -12.61 12.55
CA VAL A 276 3.81 -13.11 11.17
C VAL A 276 4.47 -12.18 10.15
N LEU A 277 4.80 -10.98 10.55
CA LEU A 277 5.66 -10.04 9.82
C LEU A 277 6.18 -8.96 10.78
N VAL A 278 7.21 -8.25 10.35
CA VAL A 278 7.75 -7.09 11.07
C VAL A 278 7.53 -5.80 10.28
N CYS A 279 7.45 -4.69 11.00
CA CYS A 279 7.33 -3.38 10.39
C CYS A 279 8.19 -2.36 11.12
N GLY A 280 8.93 -1.54 10.37
CA GLY A 280 9.71 -0.41 10.88
C GLY A 280 9.34 0.91 10.21
N ALA A 281 8.23 0.92 9.46
CA ALA A 281 7.73 2.14 8.84
C ALA A 281 7.19 3.10 9.92
N PRO A 282 7.43 4.41 9.79
CA PRO A 282 6.83 5.40 10.69
C PRO A 282 5.32 5.45 10.52
N ILE A 283 4.64 5.97 11.52
CA ILE A 283 3.26 6.43 11.37
C ILE A 283 3.29 7.63 10.44
N GLU A 284 2.66 7.51 9.27
CA GLU A 284 2.56 8.53 8.25
C GLU A 284 1.09 8.93 8.08
N ASP A 285 0.67 9.91 8.85
CA ASP A 285 -0.71 10.38 8.85
C ASP A 285 -0.86 11.64 8.00
N HIS A 286 -1.60 11.51 6.91
CA HIS A 286 -1.86 12.58 5.96
C HIS A 286 -3.14 13.33 6.33
N ARG A 287 -2.99 14.40 7.11
CA ARG A 287 -4.09 15.28 7.53
C ARG A 287 -4.17 16.52 6.66
N GLN A 288 -5.34 17.14 6.67
CA GLN A 288 -5.47 18.55 6.29
C GLN A 288 -5.42 19.37 7.58
N SER A 289 -4.57 20.40 7.62
CA SER A 289 -4.56 21.31 8.75
C SER A 289 -5.81 22.20 8.75
N SER A 290 -6.17 22.73 9.90
CA SER A 290 -7.25 23.73 10.03
C SER A 290 -7.00 25.01 9.23
N ALA A 291 -5.76 25.26 8.78
CA ALA A 291 -5.36 26.35 7.90
C ALA A 291 -5.48 26.03 6.40
N GLY A 292 -6.00 24.82 6.05
CA GLY A 292 -6.11 24.37 4.65
C GLY A 292 -4.79 23.85 4.05
N GLU A 293 -3.71 23.81 4.83
CA GLU A 293 -2.43 23.26 4.38
C GLU A 293 -2.39 21.75 4.62
N ASP A 294 -1.91 20.99 3.61
CA ASP A 294 -1.66 19.55 3.77
C ASP A 294 -0.49 19.32 4.72
N GLU A 295 -0.76 18.69 5.83
CA GLU A 295 0.22 18.31 6.84
C GLU A 295 0.35 16.79 6.90
N THR A 296 1.58 16.30 6.89
CA THR A 296 1.87 14.90 7.18
C THR A 296 2.50 14.82 8.56
N ALA A 297 1.78 14.24 9.50
CA ALA A 297 2.31 13.97 10.83
C ALA A 297 3.14 12.69 10.80
N TRP A 298 4.35 12.76 11.34
CA TRP A 298 5.30 11.65 11.39
C TRP A 298 5.59 11.24 12.82
N ALA A 299 5.49 9.94 13.13
CA ALA A 299 6.02 9.37 14.36
C ALA A 299 6.82 8.11 14.02
N TYR A 300 8.10 8.10 14.39
CA TYR A 300 9.04 7.05 14.01
C TYR A 300 9.10 5.96 15.08
N VAL A 301 9.32 4.73 14.62
CA VAL A 301 9.69 3.63 15.51
C VAL A 301 11.06 3.96 16.10
N PRO A 302 11.24 3.92 17.44
CA PRO A 302 12.47 4.39 18.07
C PRO A 302 13.69 3.56 17.62
N ASP A 303 14.85 4.20 17.58
CA ASP A 303 16.17 3.61 17.36
C ASP A 303 16.31 2.76 16.10
N GLY A 304 15.51 3.04 15.06
CA GLY A 304 15.49 2.25 13.84
C GLY A 304 15.07 0.79 14.08
N GLN A 305 14.33 0.54 15.15
CA GLN A 305 13.78 -0.76 15.47
C GLN A 305 12.61 -1.14 14.56
N VAL A 306 12.09 -2.34 14.77
CA VAL A 306 10.86 -2.82 14.16
C VAL A 306 9.91 -3.32 15.25
N TYR A 307 8.63 -3.17 15.03
CA TYR A 307 7.61 -3.83 15.84
C TYR A 307 7.10 -5.09 15.14
N HIS A 308 6.53 -6.00 15.90
CA HIS A 308 5.89 -7.20 15.39
C HIS A 308 4.44 -6.92 15.01
N VAL A 309 3.96 -7.55 13.97
CA VAL A 309 2.53 -7.60 13.62
C VAL A 309 2.05 -9.02 13.95
N PRO A 310 1.20 -9.16 14.98
CA PRO A 310 0.75 -10.48 15.43
C PRO A 310 -0.29 -11.08 14.47
N TYR A 311 -0.31 -12.41 14.34
CA TYR A 311 -1.25 -13.16 13.53
C TYR A 311 -2.71 -12.78 13.80
N ARG A 312 -3.06 -12.58 15.06
CA ARG A 312 -4.41 -12.21 15.51
C ARG A 312 -4.95 -10.90 14.92
N THR A 313 -4.10 -10.05 14.35
CA THR A 313 -4.57 -8.85 13.60
C THR A 313 -5.14 -9.20 12.23
N LEU A 314 -4.88 -10.40 11.75
CA LEU A 314 -5.28 -10.90 10.43
C LEU A 314 -6.42 -11.92 10.51
N VAL A 315 -6.87 -12.29 11.71
CA VAL A 315 -8.02 -13.18 11.96
C VAL A 315 -9.25 -12.32 12.26
N ALA A 316 -10.29 -12.45 11.47
CA ALA A 316 -11.54 -11.71 11.70
C ALA A 316 -12.20 -12.21 12.99
N LYS A 317 -12.63 -11.28 13.85
CA LYS A 317 -13.25 -11.62 15.13
C LYS A 317 -14.52 -12.47 14.94
N ASP A 318 -14.63 -13.52 15.73
CA ASP A 318 -15.78 -14.43 15.76
C ASP A 318 -16.05 -15.15 14.42
N ARG A 319 -15.01 -15.38 13.58
CA ARG A 319 -15.13 -16.05 12.28
C ARG A 319 -13.94 -16.97 11.98
N ASP A 320 -14.14 -18.26 12.17
CA ASP A 320 -13.10 -19.29 12.00
C ASP A 320 -12.72 -19.60 10.54
N GLU A 321 -13.51 -19.15 9.59
CA GLU A 321 -13.29 -19.37 8.17
C GLU A 321 -12.73 -18.14 7.44
N LEU A 322 -12.49 -17.01 8.13
CA LEU A 322 -12.19 -15.71 7.52
C LEU A 322 -10.92 -15.07 8.05
N TRP A 323 -10.04 -14.71 7.13
CA TRP A 323 -8.88 -13.83 7.35
C TRP A 323 -9.07 -12.50 6.66
N VAL A 324 -8.34 -11.49 7.13
CA VAL A 324 -8.25 -10.17 6.53
C VAL A 324 -6.80 -9.81 6.29
N ALA A 325 -6.49 -9.15 5.18
CA ALA A 325 -5.16 -8.66 4.92
C ALA A 325 -5.17 -7.39 4.05
N GLY A 326 -4.05 -6.66 4.05
CA GLY A 326 -3.96 -5.41 3.33
C GLY A 326 -4.63 -4.27 4.08
N ARG A 327 -5.17 -3.29 3.39
CA ARG A 327 -5.67 -2.02 3.93
C ARG A 327 -6.80 -2.14 4.96
N CYS A 328 -7.53 -3.25 4.97
CA CYS A 328 -8.64 -3.50 5.90
C CYS A 328 -8.26 -4.30 7.16
N PHE A 329 -6.98 -4.63 7.38
CA PHE A 329 -6.54 -5.39 8.55
C PHE A 329 -6.85 -4.68 9.88
N SER A 330 -6.79 -5.42 10.99
CA SER A 330 -7.17 -4.93 12.31
C SER A 330 -6.11 -4.04 12.93
N ALA A 331 -6.33 -2.72 12.89
CA ALA A 331 -5.46 -1.71 13.48
C ALA A 331 -6.22 -0.45 13.87
N THR A 332 -5.69 0.33 14.81
CA THR A 332 -6.10 1.71 15.03
C THR A 332 -5.66 2.59 13.86
N HIS A 333 -6.19 3.80 13.74
CA HIS A 333 -5.83 4.76 12.69
C HIS A 333 -4.31 4.94 12.55
N ASP A 334 -3.62 5.22 13.64
CA ASP A 334 -2.18 5.46 13.66
C ASP A 334 -1.36 4.21 13.28
N ALA A 335 -1.67 3.06 13.87
CA ALA A 335 -0.98 1.82 13.54
C ALA A 335 -1.22 1.40 12.08
N HIS A 336 -2.43 1.63 11.57
CA HIS A 336 -2.75 1.44 10.17
C HIS A 336 -1.91 2.36 9.27
N ALA A 337 -1.77 3.64 9.63
CA ALA A 337 -0.95 4.61 8.88
C ALA A 337 0.52 4.19 8.76
N SER A 338 1.05 3.42 9.72
CA SER A 338 2.38 2.80 9.67
C SER A 338 2.39 1.52 8.83
N CYS A 339 1.51 0.57 9.11
CA CYS A 339 1.61 -0.82 8.62
C CYS A 339 0.92 -1.08 7.27
N ARG A 340 0.29 -0.09 6.66
CA ARG A 340 -0.40 -0.21 5.36
C ARG A 340 0.52 -0.12 4.13
N SER A 341 1.84 -0.04 4.34
CA SER A 341 2.81 -0.02 3.24
C SER A 341 2.72 -1.29 2.39
N MET A 342 3.04 -1.19 1.11
CA MET A 342 2.85 -2.32 0.19
C MET A 342 3.73 -3.53 0.53
N GLY A 343 4.94 -3.33 1.07
CA GLY A 343 5.79 -4.42 1.58
C GLY A 343 5.09 -5.22 2.68
N GLN A 344 4.53 -4.53 3.68
CA GLN A 344 3.80 -5.17 4.78
C GLN A 344 2.52 -5.85 4.30
N THR A 345 1.75 -5.21 3.41
CA THR A 345 0.51 -5.83 2.89
C THR A 345 0.76 -7.07 2.04
N MET A 346 1.88 -7.14 1.30
CA MET A 346 2.31 -8.36 0.62
C MET A 346 2.68 -9.45 1.64
N SER A 347 3.39 -9.10 2.72
CA SER A 347 3.72 -10.02 3.81
C SER A 347 2.48 -10.50 4.56
N MET A 348 1.47 -9.64 4.77
CA MET A 348 0.16 -10.06 5.31
C MET A 348 -0.50 -11.10 4.40
N GLY A 349 -0.55 -10.84 3.09
CA GLY A 349 -1.11 -11.76 2.10
C GLY A 349 -0.42 -13.13 2.11
N GLN A 350 0.92 -13.14 2.21
CA GLN A 350 1.73 -14.36 2.36
C GLN A 350 1.35 -15.14 3.62
N ALA A 351 1.22 -14.45 4.76
CA ALA A 351 0.88 -15.08 6.04
C ALA A 351 -0.53 -15.69 6.04
N VAL A 352 -1.55 -14.92 5.61
CA VAL A 352 -2.94 -15.42 5.61
C VAL A 352 -3.17 -16.50 4.56
N GLY A 353 -2.51 -16.42 3.41
CA GLY A 353 -2.57 -17.47 2.38
C GLY A 353 -2.05 -18.80 2.89
N LEU A 354 -0.90 -18.77 3.57
CA LEU A 354 -0.31 -19.97 4.18
C LEU A 354 -1.17 -20.49 5.35
N ALA A 355 -1.67 -19.59 6.22
CA ALA A 355 -2.54 -19.96 7.34
C ALA A 355 -3.85 -20.59 6.86
N ALA A 356 -4.48 -20.05 5.82
CA ALA A 356 -5.70 -20.61 5.23
C ALA A 356 -5.46 -22.02 4.64
N ALA A 357 -4.32 -22.23 3.98
CA ALA A 357 -3.93 -23.55 3.46
C ALA A 357 -3.69 -24.56 4.60
N MET A 358 -3.03 -24.15 5.68
CA MET A 358 -2.83 -24.97 6.88
C MET A 358 -4.16 -25.30 7.56
N SER A 359 -5.06 -24.32 7.70
CA SER A 359 -6.40 -24.50 8.25
C SER A 359 -7.21 -25.56 7.46
N LEU A 360 -7.11 -25.57 6.14
CA LEU A 360 -7.72 -26.60 5.30
C LEU A 360 -7.08 -27.96 5.52
N LYS A 361 -5.74 -28.02 5.57
CA LYS A 361 -4.98 -29.27 5.76
C LYS A 361 -5.27 -29.93 7.11
N HIS A 362 -5.33 -29.15 8.17
CA HIS A 362 -5.55 -29.62 9.54
C HIS A 362 -7.02 -29.61 9.95
N ASN A 363 -7.92 -29.16 9.07
CA ASN A 363 -9.36 -29.02 9.32
C ASN A 363 -9.67 -28.25 10.62
N CYS A 364 -8.97 -27.14 10.84
CA CYS A 364 -9.11 -26.27 12.02
C CYS A 364 -9.62 -24.86 11.64
N GLY A 365 -10.08 -24.09 12.61
CA GLY A 365 -10.47 -22.68 12.46
C GLY A 365 -9.26 -21.76 12.24
N ALA A 366 -9.52 -20.49 11.91
CA ALA A 366 -8.50 -19.48 11.75
C ALA A 366 -7.73 -19.26 13.06
N SER A 367 -8.44 -19.20 14.17
CA SER A 367 -7.89 -19.00 15.52
C SER A 367 -7.08 -20.21 16.03
N ASP A 368 -7.33 -21.40 15.47
CA ASP A 368 -6.71 -22.66 15.88
C ASP A 368 -5.45 -23.02 15.05
N VAL A 369 -5.06 -22.17 14.10
CA VAL A 369 -3.84 -22.42 13.30
C VAL A 369 -2.61 -22.43 14.21
N SER A 370 -1.81 -23.48 14.10
CA SER A 370 -0.56 -23.60 14.86
C SER A 370 0.42 -22.47 14.48
N ILE A 371 0.64 -21.55 15.40
CA ILE A 371 1.52 -20.39 15.19
C ILE A 371 2.97 -20.83 14.97
N SER A 372 3.44 -21.80 15.73
CA SER A 372 4.82 -22.29 15.57
C SER A 372 5.05 -22.91 14.19
N GLU A 373 4.10 -23.75 13.69
CA GLU A 373 4.18 -24.31 12.35
C GLU A 373 4.07 -23.22 11.27
N LEU A 374 3.20 -22.24 11.45
CA LEU A 374 3.05 -21.11 10.54
C LEU A 374 4.34 -20.30 10.45
N GLN A 375 4.95 -19.95 11.57
CA GLN A 375 6.19 -19.20 11.63
C GLN A 375 7.35 -19.96 11.00
N GLU A 376 7.45 -21.27 11.26
CA GLU A 376 8.47 -22.12 10.63
C GLU A 376 8.32 -22.08 9.09
N LYS A 377 7.12 -22.30 8.57
CA LYS A 377 6.86 -22.25 7.13
C LYS A 377 7.09 -20.88 6.53
N LEU A 378 6.73 -19.80 7.23
CA LEU A 378 7.01 -18.45 6.80
C LEU A 378 8.52 -18.20 6.68
N ARG A 379 9.34 -18.65 7.66
CA ARG A 379 10.79 -18.55 7.56
C ARG A 379 11.36 -19.38 6.39
N GLN A 380 10.84 -20.57 6.16
CA GLN A 380 11.26 -21.44 5.04
C GLN A 380 11.05 -20.78 3.67
N ILE A 381 10.04 -19.97 3.51
CA ILE A 381 9.79 -19.21 2.27
C ILE A 381 10.44 -17.81 2.27
N GLY A 382 11.27 -17.51 3.24
CA GLY A 382 12.06 -16.27 3.31
C GLY A 382 11.37 -15.08 3.97
N ALA A 383 10.23 -15.28 4.68
CA ALA A 383 9.59 -14.20 5.43
C ALA A 383 10.48 -13.71 6.58
N VAL A 384 10.45 -12.41 6.83
CA VAL A 384 11.19 -11.78 7.94
C VAL A 384 10.26 -11.68 9.14
N LEU A 385 10.55 -12.44 10.20
CA LEU A 385 9.76 -12.46 11.45
C LEU A 385 10.55 -11.95 12.65
N ASP A 386 11.87 -11.95 12.55
CA ASP A 386 12.77 -11.55 13.62
C ASP A 386 13.34 -10.14 13.32
N MET A 387 14.03 -9.55 14.29
CA MET A 387 14.71 -8.26 14.10
C MET A 387 15.82 -8.38 13.07
N PRO A 388 15.71 -7.79 11.87
CA PRO A 388 16.77 -7.90 10.87
C PRO A 388 18.00 -7.10 11.30
N GLU A 389 19.17 -7.51 10.84
CA GLU A 389 20.40 -6.74 11.00
C GLU A 389 20.31 -5.39 10.27
N LYS A 390 21.03 -4.41 10.79
CA LYS A 390 21.28 -3.16 10.08
C LYS A 390 22.21 -3.44 8.90
N ILE A 391 21.94 -2.80 7.78
CA ILE A 391 22.78 -2.92 6.57
C ILE A 391 23.30 -1.55 6.17
N ALA A 392 24.55 -1.50 5.69
CA ALA A 392 25.09 -0.27 5.13
C ALA A 392 24.28 0.16 3.92
N TYR A 393 24.12 1.46 3.73
CA TYR A 393 23.31 2.00 2.61
C TYR A 393 23.80 1.51 1.24
N THR A 394 25.13 1.33 1.08
CA THR A 394 25.73 0.73 -0.11
C THR A 394 25.26 -0.71 -0.39
N ALA A 395 24.95 -1.48 0.67
CA ALA A 395 24.39 -2.83 0.52
C ALA A 395 22.93 -2.80 0.06
N VAL A 396 22.16 -1.78 0.44
CA VAL A 396 20.79 -1.55 -0.10
C VAL A 396 20.86 -1.28 -1.59
N GLU A 397 21.77 -0.42 -2.04
CA GLU A 397 21.99 -0.15 -3.46
C GLU A 397 22.45 -1.40 -4.21
N ALA A 398 23.36 -2.19 -3.62
CA ALA A 398 23.83 -3.45 -4.20
C ALA A 398 22.70 -4.48 -4.33
N TRP A 399 21.80 -4.55 -3.35
CA TRP A 399 20.61 -5.42 -3.42
C TRP A 399 19.75 -5.09 -4.65
N GLY A 400 19.56 -3.80 -4.96
CA GLY A 400 18.83 -3.38 -6.16
C GLY A 400 19.57 -3.65 -7.47
N ARG A 401 20.91 -3.49 -7.49
CA ARG A 401 21.72 -3.72 -8.71
C ARG A 401 21.90 -5.19 -9.05
N ASN A 402 21.84 -6.07 -8.06
CA ASN A 402 22.01 -7.53 -8.23
C ASN A 402 20.72 -8.25 -8.63
N ARG A 403 19.64 -7.52 -8.86
CA ARG A 403 18.32 -8.00 -9.28
C ARG A 403 17.91 -7.36 -10.61
#